data_dabc5534f98dd359b91afbd0c0f59b88
#
_entry.id   dabc5534f98dd359b91afbd0c0f59b88
#
_cell.length_a   1.000
_cell.length_b   1.000
_cell.length_c   1.000
_cell.angle_alpha   90.00
_cell.angle_beta   90.00
_cell.angle_gamma   90.00
#
_symmetry.space_group_name_H-M   'P 1'
#
loop_
_entity.id
_entity.type
_entity.pdbx_description
1 polymer ?
#
loop_
_entity_poly.entity_id
_entity_poly.type
_entity_poly.pdbx_seq_one_letter_code
_entity_poly.pdbx_strand_id
1 'polypeptide(L)'
;MIKKKDLINEYKSTKQNEAPDLWNRIEEGLDNVSQAKNTITKTTPSKETRKHSYAGRFVFGFAALALAVIIIVPLTNGDFRLTSSKSDYAVTTTWHNNMPVPTITAAAESPKGGKMDFNYSFSEGILADNMIPAEAPDFSLKEDFNTEEYNSIKETGFLNTLTNPLSTFSADVDTASYTNVRRMLNDGAKVDGSSIRLEEFLNYFSYDYKTPTDDAPFGVTTELADCPWNPDSKLLLIGLQAEEINFENRPASNFVFLLDVSGSMNQPNKLPLMQKAFAMLAESLTENDRVSIVTYAGSDSVLLEGVAGNELLTITSAIESLEAAGSTAGSAGINTAYRIAEKYFIPGGNNRIILATDGDLNVGVTSEAALTDLITKKRESGIYLSVLGFGTGNIKDNKMEALADNGNGNYSYIDSIFEAKKVLVNEMGGTLYTVAKDVKLQVEFNPAKVAKYRLIGYENRKLQDYEFNDDTVDAGEIGAGHSVTAVYELILTDSDKALSASEYALKYQTATLTDSDDLLTLSIRYKEPDADTSKLLEYPVLPTAYQETMPDNLKFAACVLEFGMLLRESEYKGTSSYESVLTMLSELGDYVTENAYKEEFRELVKLAQNTN
;
A
#
# COMPACT_ATOMS: atom_id res chain seq x y z
N MET A 1 -10.15 -20.54 -26.83
CA MET A 1 -8.90 -20.12 -26.16
C MET A 1 -8.15 -19.20 -27.11
N ILE A 2 -8.33 -17.91 -26.97
CA ILE A 2 -7.55 -16.90 -27.68
C ILE A 2 -6.21 -16.82 -26.95
N LYS A 3 -5.11 -17.00 -27.68
CA LYS A 3 -3.78 -16.98 -27.04
C LYS A 3 -3.44 -15.54 -26.61
N LYS A 4 -2.92 -15.36 -25.40
CA LYS A 4 -2.48 -14.06 -24.82
C LYS A 4 -1.73 -13.17 -25.83
N LYS A 5 -1.04 -13.77 -26.78
CA LYS A 5 -0.29 -13.10 -27.86
C LYS A 5 -1.20 -12.45 -28.92
N ASP A 6 -2.40 -13.00 -29.11
CA ASP A 6 -3.35 -12.48 -30.09
C ASP A 6 -4.09 -11.27 -29.54
N LEU A 7 -4.41 -11.26 -28.23
CA LEU A 7 -4.99 -10.12 -27.52
C LEU A 7 -4.04 -8.92 -27.49
N ILE A 8 -2.74 -9.16 -27.23
CA ILE A 8 -1.72 -8.09 -27.26
C ILE A 8 -1.56 -7.50 -28.66
N ASN A 9 -1.66 -8.33 -29.70
CA ASN A 9 -1.57 -7.84 -31.08
C ASN A 9 -2.83 -7.10 -31.54
N GLU A 10 -3.99 -7.50 -31.06
CA GLU A 10 -5.27 -6.80 -31.32
C GLU A 10 -5.30 -5.46 -30.60
N TYR A 11 -4.89 -5.39 -29.35
CA TYR A 11 -4.72 -4.15 -28.58
C TYR A 11 -3.73 -3.18 -29.25
N LYS A 12 -2.57 -3.69 -29.73
CA LYS A 12 -1.58 -2.88 -30.46
C LYS A 12 -2.16 -2.31 -31.77
N SER A 13 -3.01 -3.04 -32.48
CA SER A 13 -3.60 -2.59 -33.74
C SER A 13 -4.71 -1.52 -33.56
N THR A 14 -5.41 -1.53 -32.43
CA THR A 14 -6.52 -0.62 -32.14
C THR A 14 -6.06 0.74 -31.60
N LYS A 15 -4.94 0.76 -30.86
CA LYS A 15 -4.44 1.97 -30.17
C LYS A 15 -3.25 2.66 -30.84
N GLN A 16 -2.85 2.29 -32.05
CA GLN A 16 -1.71 2.87 -32.78
C GLN A 16 -1.87 4.37 -33.13
N ASN A 17 -3.06 4.94 -32.99
CA ASN A 17 -3.34 6.32 -33.36
C ASN A 17 -3.46 7.32 -32.20
N GLU A 18 -3.44 6.89 -30.93
CA GLU A 18 -3.73 7.77 -29.79
C GLU A 18 -2.64 7.85 -28.71
N ALA A 19 -1.67 6.98 -28.72
CA ALA A 19 -0.51 7.12 -27.81
C ALA A 19 0.64 7.85 -28.51
N PRO A 20 1.25 8.88 -27.88
CA PRO A 20 2.53 9.38 -28.36
C PRO A 20 3.51 8.20 -28.42
N ASP A 21 4.40 8.21 -29.39
CA ASP A 21 5.37 7.18 -29.80
C ASP A 21 6.39 6.77 -28.70
N LEU A 22 5.89 6.63 -27.46
CA LEU A 22 6.68 6.35 -26.26
C LEU A 22 7.26 4.94 -26.29
N TRP A 23 6.48 3.97 -26.81
CA TRP A 23 6.91 2.58 -26.84
C TRP A 23 8.00 2.32 -27.90
N ASN A 24 7.89 2.96 -29.05
CA ASN A 24 8.95 2.89 -30.06
C ASN A 24 10.22 3.58 -29.57
N ARG A 25 10.11 4.68 -28.80
CA ARG A 25 11.24 5.36 -28.16
C ARG A 25 11.89 4.52 -27.06
N ILE A 26 11.13 3.70 -26.33
CA ILE A 26 11.66 2.75 -25.32
C ILE A 26 12.38 1.59 -26.03
N GLU A 27 11.81 1.01 -27.09
CA GLU A 27 12.47 -0.02 -27.88
C GLU A 27 13.75 0.50 -28.57
N GLU A 28 13.73 1.69 -29.16
CA GLU A 28 14.92 2.33 -29.73
C GLU A 28 15.97 2.67 -28.66
N GLY A 29 15.54 3.07 -27.45
CA GLY A 29 16.42 3.30 -26.31
C GLY A 29 17.12 2.03 -25.85
N LEU A 30 16.40 0.92 -25.72
CA LEU A 30 16.93 -0.38 -25.36
C LEU A 30 17.88 -0.96 -26.41
N ASP A 31 17.59 -0.78 -27.69
CA ASP A 31 18.47 -1.19 -28.78
C ASP A 31 19.76 -0.37 -28.84
N ASN A 32 19.71 0.92 -28.54
CA ASN A 32 20.88 1.80 -28.46
C ASN A 32 21.79 1.42 -27.27
N VAL A 33 21.23 1.03 -26.13
CA VAL A 33 21.99 0.55 -24.96
C VAL A 33 22.68 -0.79 -25.26
N SER A 34 22.01 -1.69 -25.97
CA SER A 34 22.61 -2.96 -26.37
C SER A 34 23.74 -2.79 -27.41
N GLN A 35 23.64 -1.77 -28.27
CA GLN A 35 24.73 -1.43 -29.21
C GLN A 35 25.90 -0.73 -28.51
N ALA A 36 25.66 0.11 -27.50
CA ALA A 36 26.69 0.76 -26.70
C ALA A 36 27.51 -0.27 -25.87
N LYS A 37 26.84 -1.28 -25.29
CA LYS A 37 27.54 -2.40 -24.61
C LYS A 37 28.49 -3.17 -25.54
N ASN A 38 28.14 -3.35 -26.81
CA ASN A 38 28.98 -4.04 -27.79
C ASN A 38 30.18 -3.20 -28.25
N THR A 39 30.18 -1.89 -28.04
CA THR A 39 31.28 -0.98 -28.43
C THR A 39 32.32 -0.84 -27.31
N ILE A 40 31.91 -0.94 -26.03
CA ILE A 40 32.81 -0.80 -24.87
C ILE A 40 33.71 -2.03 -24.64
N THR A 41 33.36 -3.19 -25.15
CA THR A 41 34.15 -4.43 -25.01
C THR A 41 35.35 -4.55 -25.96
N LYS A 42 35.67 -3.55 -26.79
CA LYS A 42 36.74 -3.63 -27.78
C LYS A 42 37.93 -2.70 -27.58
N THR A 43 38.02 -1.97 -26.47
CA THR A 43 39.20 -1.13 -26.18
C THR A 43 39.90 -1.60 -24.92
N THR A 44 41.00 -2.37 -25.12
CA THR A 44 41.97 -2.70 -24.08
C THR A 44 42.92 -1.53 -23.88
N PRO A 45 43.11 -0.96 -22.68
CA PRO A 45 44.16 0.04 -22.46
C PRO A 45 45.49 -0.64 -22.16
N SER A 46 46.52 -0.21 -22.92
CA SER A 46 47.92 -0.52 -22.69
C SER A 46 48.42 0.07 -21.37
N LYS A 47 49.21 -0.75 -20.64
CA LYS A 47 49.93 -0.35 -19.43
C LYS A 47 50.97 0.72 -19.74
N GLU A 48 50.91 1.86 -19.07
CA GLU A 48 52.09 2.70 -18.78
C GLU A 48 52.16 3.02 -17.30
N THR A 49 53.27 2.57 -16.70
CA THR A 49 53.66 2.79 -15.33
C THR A 49 54.26 4.20 -15.18
N ARG A 50 53.74 5.00 -14.24
CA ARG A 50 54.52 6.10 -13.63
C ARG A 50 54.38 6.07 -12.12
N LYS A 51 55.50 5.77 -11.46
CA LYS A 51 55.73 5.93 -10.03
C LYS A 51 55.90 7.42 -9.71
N HIS A 52 55.24 7.92 -8.71
CA HIS A 52 55.78 9.00 -7.86
C HIS A 52 55.34 8.76 -6.42
N SER A 53 56.37 8.63 -5.57
CA SER A 53 56.32 8.57 -4.13
C SER A 53 56.27 9.98 -3.54
N TYR A 54 55.46 10.20 -2.52
CA TYR A 54 55.83 11.12 -1.42
C TYR A 54 55.26 10.60 -0.11
N ALA A 55 56.20 10.34 0.82
CA ALA A 55 55.94 10.07 2.20
C ALA A 55 55.78 11.36 3.00
N GLY A 56 54.87 11.40 3.93
CA GLY A 56 54.72 12.47 4.91
C GLY A 56 53.99 11.98 6.14
N ARG A 57 54.79 11.60 7.14
CA ARG A 57 54.36 11.27 8.51
C ARG A 57 53.82 12.53 9.19
N PHE A 58 52.74 12.43 9.96
CA PHE A 58 52.61 13.12 11.25
C PHE A 58 51.83 12.28 12.24
N VAL A 59 52.45 12.07 13.37
CA VAL A 59 51.96 11.44 14.61
C VAL A 59 51.63 12.57 15.59
N PHE A 60 50.69 12.35 16.48
CA PHE A 60 50.33 12.95 17.78
C PHE A 60 48.80 13.16 17.84
N GLY A 61 48.08 12.85 18.91
CA GLY A 61 48.40 12.40 20.24
C GLY A 61 47.09 12.39 21.05
N PHE A 62 47.02 11.51 22.01
CA PHE A 62 45.91 11.33 22.98
C PHE A 62 45.62 12.58 23.81
N ALA A 63 44.32 12.86 24.10
CA ALA A 63 43.91 13.39 25.41
C ALA A 63 42.43 13.05 25.68
N ALA A 64 42.19 12.25 26.69
CA ALA A 64 40.91 12.00 27.34
C ALA A 64 40.56 13.17 28.25
N LEU A 65 39.30 13.58 28.27
CA LEU A 65 38.75 14.37 29.38
C LEU A 65 37.32 13.91 29.67
N ALA A 66 37.18 13.18 30.76
CA ALA A 66 35.91 12.89 31.41
C ALA A 66 35.45 14.12 32.19
N LEU A 67 34.20 14.55 31.97
CA LEU A 67 33.54 15.51 32.86
C LEU A 67 32.20 14.91 33.33
N ALA A 68 32.20 14.50 34.59
CA ALA A 68 30.98 14.13 35.32
C ALA A 68 30.21 15.40 35.73
N VAL A 69 28.96 15.48 35.36
CA VAL A 69 28.04 16.48 35.92
C VAL A 69 27.08 15.77 36.88
N ILE A 70 27.26 16.07 38.17
CA ILE A 70 26.38 15.67 39.25
C ILE A 70 25.22 16.70 39.31
N ILE A 71 24.02 16.25 39.08
CA ILE A 71 22.80 17.03 39.38
C ILE A 71 22.21 16.48 40.67
N ILE A 72 22.16 17.32 41.69
CA ILE A 72 21.52 17.08 42.97
C ILE A 72 20.02 17.42 42.84
N VAL A 73 19.16 16.44 43.12
CA VAL A 73 17.72 16.66 43.29
C VAL A 73 17.38 16.42 44.75
N PRO A 74 16.63 17.34 45.41
CA PRO A 74 16.31 17.19 46.84
C PRO A 74 15.15 16.19 47.01
N LEU A 75 15.36 15.31 48.01
CA LEU A 75 14.36 14.41 48.57
C LEU A 75 13.31 15.19 49.35
N THR A 76 12.04 14.99 49.03
CA THR A 76 10.95 15.24 49.98
C THR A 76 10.22 13.94 50.24
N ASN A 77 10.10 13.62 51.53
CA ASN A 77 9.53 12.39 52.09
C ASN A 77 8.04 12.27 51.77
N GLY A 78 7.62 11.06 51.41
CA GLY A 78 6.21 10.68 51.38
C GLY A 78 6.12 9.14 51.35
N ASP A 79 5.81 8.54 52.50
CA ASP A 79 5.58 7.12 52.68
C ASP A 79 4.42 6.59 51.80
N PHE A 80 4.72 5.59 50.98
CA PHE A 80 3.69 4.71 50.40
C PHE A 80 4.05 3.24 50.64
N ARG A 81 3.23 2.58 51.45
CA ARG A 81 3.29 1.13 51.71
C ARG A 81 2.70 0.37 50.53
N LEU A 82 3.51 -0.49 49.95
CA LEU A 82 3.08 -1.53 49.03
C LEU A 82 2.73 -2.80 49.82
N THR A 83 1.46 -3.21 49.76
CA THR A 83 1.03 -4.54 50.21
C THR A 83 1.08 -5.48 49.02
N SER A 84 1.96 -6.51 49.12
CA SER A 84 2.00 -7.61 48.18
C SER A 84 0.91 -8.62 48.53
N SER A 85 0.05 -9.01 47.59
CA SER A 85 -0.73 -10.23 47.67
C SER A 85 -0.17 -11.24 46.66
N LYS A 86 0.38 -12.32 47.19
CA LYS A 86 0.71 -13.56 46.45
C LYS A 86 -0.58 -14.31 46.13
N SER A 87 -0.72 -14.80 44.92
CA SER A 87 -1.57 -15.96 44.65
C SER A 87 -0.75 -16.94 43.81
N ASP A 88 -0.48 -18.08 44.45
CA ASP A 88 0.18 -19.26 43.86
C ASP A 88 -0.81 -20.00 42.94
N TYR A 89 -0.41 -20.27 41.70
CA TYR A 89 -0.89 -21.40 40.93
C TYR A 89 0.31 -22.13 40.33
N ALA A 90 0.58 -23.31 40.92
CA ALA A 90 1.52 -24.29 40.41
C ALA A 90 0.83 -25.14 39.33
N VAL A 91 1.33 -25.11 38.12
CA VAL A 91 1.04 -26.12 37.09
C VAL A 91 2.27 -26.97 36.90
N THR A 92 2.23 -28.20 37.41
CA THR A 92 3.26 -29.23 37.19
C THR A 92 2.98 -29.95 35.88
N THR A 93 3.81 -29.76 34.88
CA THR A 93 3.89 -30.65 33.73
C THR A 93 5.20 -31.45 33.79
N THR A 94 5.06 -32.75 34.01
CA THR A 94 6.15 -33.74 33.95
C THR A 94 6.42 -34.10 32.50
N TRP A 95 7.64 -33.79 32.02
CA TRP A 95 8.15 -34.32 30.75
C TRP A 95 9.14 -35.45 31.03
N HIS A 96 8.88 -36.63 30.43
CA HIS A 96 9.84 -37.75 30.44
C HIS A 96 10.83 -37.56 29.29
N ASN A 97 12.10 -37.40 29.66
CA ASN A 97 13.23 -37.46 28.74
C ASN A 97 13.63 -38.92 28.50
N ASN A 98 13.71 -39.32 27.24
CA ASN A 98 14.62 -40.36 26.79
C ASN A 98 14.86 -40.22 25.29
N MET A 99 15.94 -39.55 24.95
CA MET A 99 16.69 -39.71 23.67
C MET A 99 18.18 -39.42 23.93
N PRO A 100 19.10 -40.24 23.45
CA PRO A 100 20.53 -40.06 23.70
C PRO A 100 21.13 -38.97 22.80
N VAL A 101 21.95 -38.11 23.42
CA VAL A 101 22.74 -37.08 22.75
C VAL A 101 24.05 -37.72 22.26
N PRO A 102 24.48 -37.56 21.01
CA PRO A 102 25.85 -37.93 20.61
C PRO A 102 26.83 -36.85 21.01
N THR A 103 27.79 -37.24 21.84
CA THR A 103 28.93 -36.41 22.25
C THR A 103 29.97 -36.35 21.13
N ILE A 104 30.26 -35.16 20.61
CA ILE A 104 31.42 -34.92 19.73
C ILE A 104 32.55 -34.40 20.57
N THR A 105 33.58 -35.20 20.74
CA THR A 105 34.91 -34.79 21.29
C THR A 105 35.77 -34.28 20.14
N ALA A 106 36.22 -33.05 20.23
CA ALA A 106 37.26 -32.50 19.36
C ALA A 106 38.63 -32.90 19.84
N ALA A 107 39.46 -33.47 18.97
CA ALA A 107 40.89 -33.53 19.12
C ALA A 107 41.56 -33.07 17.82
N ALA A 108 42.41 -32.07 17.96
CA ALA A 108 43.23 -31.55 16.89
C ALA A 108 44.42 -32.51 16.63
N GLU A 109 44.82 -32.62 15.37
CA GLU A 109 46.20 -32.59 14.87
C GLU A 109 46.23 -32.90 13.37
N SER A 110 46.85 -32.00 12.60
CA SER A 110 47.22 -32.24 11.21
C SER A 110 48.52 -33.05 11.12
N PRO A 111 48.72 -33.92 10.10
CA PRO A 111 49.77 -33.60 9.16
C PRO A 111 49.52 -34.02 7.67
N LYS A 112 50.07 -33.19 6.82
CA LYS A 112 50.70 -33.40 5.49
C LYS A 112 50.35 -34.62 4.64
N GLY A 113 49.81 -34.33 3.45
CA GLY A 113 50.26 -34.84 2.14
C GLY A 113 50.10 -36.33 1.85
N GLY A 114 49.24 -36.69 0.89
CA GLY A 114 49.23 -38.00 0.25
C GLY A 114 48.05 -38.16 -0.71
N LYS A 115 48.33 -38.28 -2.01
CA LYS A 115 47.36 -38.72 -3.03
C LYS A 115 46.90 -40.13 -2.68
N MET A 116 45.60 -40.38 -2.72
CA MET A 116 45.04 -41.74 -2.78
C MET A 116 44.19 -41.92 -4.01
N ASP A 117 44.61 -42.84 -4.86
CA ASP A 117 43.87 -43.40 -5.96
C ASP A 117 42.85 -44.40 -5.40
N PHE A 118 41.57 -44.28 -5.77
CA PHE A 118 40.57 -45.27 -5.45
C PHE A 118 40.38 -46.23 -6.64
N ASN A 119 40.89 -47.48 -6.47
CA ASN A 119 40.52 -48.60 -7.30
C ASN A 119 39.29 -49.32 -6.71
N TYR A 120 38.21 -49.40 -7.45
CA TYR A 120 37.09 -50.27 -7.12
C TYR A 120 37.26 -51.60 -7.86
N SER A 121 37.42 -52.69 -7.12
CA SER A 121 37.30 -54.05 -7.63
C SER A 121 35.90 -54.60 -7.29
N PHE A 122 35.18 -55.03 -8.31
CA PHE A 122 33.94 -55.81 -8.18
C PHE A 122 34.28 -57.24 -7.81
N SER A 123 33.63 -57.81 -6.81
CA SER A 123 33.52 -59.24 -6.59
C SER A 123 32.06 -59.67 -6.77
N GLU A 124 31.83 -60.54 -7.72
CA GLU A 124 30.55 -61.22 -7.97
C GLU A 124 30.23 -62.19 -6.82
N GLY A 125 28.96 -62.27 -6.47
CA GLY A 125 28.39 -63.48 -5.88
C GLY A 125 27.27 -63.26 -4.86
N ILE A 126 26.14 -63.79 -5.28
CA ILE A 126 25.03 -64.40 -4.54
C ILE A 126 23.68 -63.72 -4.78
N LEU A 127 22.85 -64.42 -5.54
CA LEU A 127 21.42 -64.26 -5.74
C LEU A 127 20.65 -64.45 -4.42
N ALA A 128 19.77 -63.50 -4.08
CA ALA A 128 18.60 -63.79 -3.25
C ALA A 128 17.44 -62.87 -3.67
N ASP A 129 16.34 -63.50 -4.02
CA ASP A 129 15.02 -62.96 -4.31
C ASP A 129 14.48 -62.02 -3.22
N ASN A 130 13.67 -61.06 -3.64
CA ASN A 130 12.81 -60.09 -2.97
C ASN A 130 13.35 -58.67 -2.91
N MET A 131 13.40 -57.98 -4.08
CA MET A 131 13.39 -56.55 -4.14
C MET A 131 11.95 -56.09 -4.47
N ILE A 132 11.26 -55.54 -3.47
CA ILE A 132 10.17 -54.62 -3.67
C ILE A 132 10.75 -53.41 -4.42
N PRO A 133 10.15 -52.93 -5.54
CA PRO A 133 10.62 -51.72 -6.19
C PRO A 133 10.51 -50.57 -5.19
N ALA A 134 11.63 -49.92 -4.86
CA ALA A 134 11.58 -48.63 -4.21
C ALA A 134 10.88 -47.67 -5.17
N GLU A 135 9.70 -47.19 -4.78
CA GLU A 135 9.04 -46.08 -5.44
C GLU A 135 10.06 -44.93 -5.56
N ALA A 136 10.21 -44.41 -6.79
CA ALA A 136 10.97 -43.21 -7.03
C ALA A 136 10.42 -42.10 -6.07
N PRO A 137 11.27 -41.25 -5.48
CA PRO A 137 10.76 -40.17 -4.67
C PRO A 137 9.83 -39.35 -5.57
N ASP A 138 8.58 -39.31 -5.18
CA ASP A 138 7.57 -38.41 -5.74
C ASP A 138 8.10 -36.97 -5.52
N PHE A 139 8.58 -36.38 -6.60
CA PHE A 139 8.75 -34.94 -6.70
C PHE A 139 7.34 -34.34 -6.81
N SER A 140 6.52 -34.50 -5.77
CA SER A 140 5.39 -33.63 -5.59
C SER A 140 5.94 -32.21 -5.57
N LEU A 141 5.54 -31.42 -6.56
CA LEU A 141 5.72 -29.98 -6.56
C LEU A 141 5.44 -29.53 -5.13
N LYS A 142 6.44 -28.95 -4.45
CA LYS A 142 6.19 -28.21 -3.22
C LYS A 142 5.09 -27.24 -3.59
N GLU A 143 3.90 -27.41 -3.06
CA GLU A 143 2.92 -26.35 -3.03
C GLU A 143 3.66 -25.17 -2.38
N ASP A 144 3.85 -24.10 -3.12
CA ASP A 144 4.40 -22.86 -2.57
C ASP A 144 3.48 -22.48 -1.43
N PHE A 145 3.99 -22.53 -0.20
CA PHE A 145 3.24 -22.20 1.00
C PHE A 145 2.84 -20.74 0.88
N ASN A 146 1.55 -20.50 0.61
CA ASN A 146 1.01 -19.14 0.65
C ASN A 146 1.02 -18.67 2.11
N THR A 147 1.79 -17.62 2.39
CA THR A 147 1.92 -16.99 3.71
C THR A 147 1.39 -15.56 3.71
N GLU A 148 0.55 -15.21 2.74
CA GLU A 148 -0.10 -13.90 2.67
C GLU A 148 -0.93 -13.65 3.92
N GLU A 149 -0.87 -12.43 4.47
CA GLU A 149 -1.57 -12.04 5.69
C GLU A 149 -2.46 -10.83 5.43
N TYR A 150 -3.74 -10.95 5.82
CA TYR A 150 -4.75 -9.91 5.74
C TYR A 150 -5.44 -9.74 7.09
N ASN A 151 -5.85 -8.52 7.42
CA ASN A 151 -6.63 -8.27 8.63
C ASN A 151 -8.08 -8.71 8.44
N SER A 152 -8.65 -9.38 9.45
CA SER A 152 -10.07 -9.70 9.42
C SER A 152 -10.93 -8.43 9.46
N ILE A 153 -11.90 -8.33 8.55
CA ILE A 153 -12.79 -7.20 8.45
C ILE A 153 -14.12 -7.55 9.12
N LYS A 154 -14.59 -6.66 10.00
CA LYS A 154 -15.91 -6.74 10.61
C LYS A 154 -16.79 -5.64 10.04
N GLU A 155 -17.75 -6.02 9.20
CA GLU A 155 -18.65 -5.06 8.57
C GLU A 155 -19.44 -4.22 9.57
N THR A 156 -19.62 -2.95 9.23
CA THR A 156 -20.48 -2.05 10.01
C THR A 156 -21.94 -2.27 9.61
N GLY A 157 -22.78 -2.54 10.60
CA GLY A 157 -24.22 -2.57 10.41
C GLY A 157 -24.87 -1.19 10.40
N PHE A 158 -26.19 -1.17 10.19
CA PHE A 158 -26.96 0.06 10.28
C PHE A 158 -26.96 0.65 11.71
N LEU A 159 -26.65 1.93 11.80
CA LEU A 159 -26.71 2.74 13.01
C LEU A 159 -27.97 3.60 13.01
N ASN A 160 -28.58 3.78 14.19
CA ASN A 160 -29.76 4.62 14.35
C ASN A 160 -29.33 6.06 14.63
N THR A 161 -29.84 7.02 13.88
CA THR A 161 -29.46 8.43 13.93
C THR A 161 -29.86 9.14 15.22
N LEU A 162 -30.93 8.69 15.90
CA LEU A 162 -31.33 9.23 17.20
C LEU A 162 -30.31 8.94 18.32
N THR A 163 -29.55 7.85 18.18
CA THR A 163 -28.54 7.44 19.18
C THR A 163 -27.12 7.67 18.73
N ASN A 164 -26.88 7.65 17.42
CA ASN A 164 -25.58 7.82 16.78
C ASN A 164 -25.75 8.75 15.57
N PRO A 165 -25.90 10.06 15.76
CA PRO A 165 -26.12 10.99 14.66
C PRO A 165 -24.86 11.25 13.83
N LEU A 166 -23.68 10.95 14.37
CA LEU A 166 -22.38 11.24 13.75
C LEU A 166 -21.74 9.97 13.17
N SER A 167 -21.07 10.15 12.04
CA SER A 167 -20.19 9.15 11.42
C SER A 167 -18.87 9.82 11.08
N THR A 168 -17.80 9.42 11.78
CA THR A 168 -16.48 10.03 11.67
C THR A 168 -15.45 9.03 11.17
N PHE A 169 -14.66 9.41 10.16
CA PHE A 169 -13.62 8.57 9.56
C PHE A 169 -12.52 9.42 8.92
N SER A 170 -11.34 8.82 8.72
CA SER A 170 -10.25 9.44 7.97
C SER A 170 -10.43 9.18 6.47
N ALA A 171 -9.95 10.09 5.63
CA ALA A 171 -9.82 9.83 4.21
C ALA A 171 -8.91 8.61 3.96
N ASP A 172 -9.14 7.92 2.86
CA ASP A 172 -8.29 6.83 2.38
C ASP A 172 -8.12 6.96 0.87
N VAL A 173 -6.90 6.79 0.39
CA VAL A 173 -6.56 6.81 -1.04
C VAL A 173 -5.78 5.56 -1.46
N ASP A 174 -5.63 4.59 -0.58
CA ASP A 174 -4.97 3.33 -0.87
C ASP A 174 -5.77 2.51 -1.89
N THR A 175 -5.07 1.69 -2.67
CA THR A 175 -5.67 0.92 -3.78
C THR A 175 -5.21 -0.54 -3.83
N ALA A 176 -4.38 -0.94 -2.88
CA ALA A 176 -3.71 -2.25 -2.88
C ALA A 176 -4.69 -3.43 -2.81
N SER A 177 -5.81 -3.28 -2.08
CA SER A 177 -6.82 -4.32 -1.97
C SER A 177 -7.43 -4.68 -3.33
N TYR A 178 -7.79 -3.67 -4.16
CA TYR A 178 -8.35 -3.91 -5.49
C TYR A 178 -7.35 -4.65 -6.40
N THR A 179 -6.11 -4.17 -6.47
CA THR A 179 -5.08 -4.74 -7.36
C THR A 179 -4.66 -6.15 -6.94
N ASN A 180 -4.67 -6.43 -5.63
CA ASN A 180 -4.40 -7.76 -5.10
C ASN A 180 -5.53 -8.75 -5.44
N VAL A 181 -6.79 -8.32 -5.31
CA VAL A 181 -7.95 -9.14 -5.73
C VAL A 181 -7.96 -9.34 -7.25
N ARG A 182 -7.62 -8.32 -8.04
CA ARG A 182 -7.44 -8.43 -9.49
C ARG A 182 -6.42 -9.50 -9.85
N ARG A 183 -5.29 -9.50 -9.15
CA ARG A 183 -4.26 -10.55 -9.30
C ARG A 183 -4.82 -11.93 -9.00
N MET A 184 -5.48 -12.11 -7.83
CA MET A 184 -6.03 -13.42 -7.43
C MET A 184 -7.01 -13.96 -8.48
N LEU A 185 -7.89 -13.11 -8.99
CA LEU A 185 -8.85 -13.49 -10.03
C LEU A 185 -8.14 -13.87 -11.34
N ASN A 186 -7.15 -13.12 -11.78
CA ASN A 186 -6.38 -13.40 -13.00
C ASN A 186 -5.56 -14.69 -12.90
N ASP A 187 -5.08 -15.03 -11.70
CA ASP A 187 -4.36 -16.27 -11.41
C ASP A 187 -5.30 -17.48 -11.25
N GLY A 188 -6.62 -17.25 -11.23
CA GLY A 188 -7.64 -18.27 -10.95
C GLY A 188 -7.60 -18.77 -9.51
N ALA A 189 -7.03 -18.00 -8.60
CA ALA A 189 -7.00 -18.27 -7.17
C ALA A 189 -8.34 -17.90 -6.52
N LYS A 190 -8.66 -18.59 -5.43
CA LYS A 190 -9.80 -18.21 -4.60
C LYS A 190 -9.50 -16.88 -3.91
N VAL A 191 -10.39 -15.91 -4.03
CA VAL A 191 -10.27 -14.62 -3.33
C VAL A 191 -10.52 -14.86 -1.83
N ASP A 192 -9.61 -14.34 -0.99
CA ASP A 192 -9.82 -14.27 0.44
C ASP A 192 -10.68 -13.06 0.78
N GLY A 193 -11.85 -13.25 1.37
CA GLY A 193 -12.76 -12.16 1.73
C GLY A 193 -12.13 -11.11 2.67
N SER A 194 -11.11 -11.50 3.45
CA SER A 194 -10.36 -10.58 4.32
C SER A 194 -9.41 -9.64 3.55
N SER A 195 -9.10 -9.94 2.29
CA SER A 195 -8.30 -9.05 1.43
C SER A 195 -9.10 -7.91 0.80
N ILE A 196 -10.45 -7.88 1.00
CA ILE A 196 -11.33 -6.95 0.31
C ILE A 196 -11.67 -5.77 1.20
N ARG A 197 -11.09 -4.61 0.94
CA ARG A 197 -11.42 -3.31 1.52
C ARG A 197 -12.23 -2.51 0.49
N LEU A 198 -13.52 -2.31 0.78
CA LEU A 198 -14.47 -1.73 -0.19
C LEU A 198 -14.13 -0.26 -0.53
N GLU A 199 -13.61 0.49 0.44
CA GLU A 199 -13.09 1.84 0.24
C GLU A 199 -11.97 1.90 -0.79
N GLU A 200 -11.01 0.96 -0.75
CA GLU A 200 -9.92 0.90 -1.70
C GLU A 200 -10.37 0.45 -3.10
N PHE A 201 -11.44 -0.36 -3.18
CA PHE A 201 -12.08 -0.67 -4.45
C PHE A 201 -12.70 0.58 -5.07
N LEU A 202 -13.42 1.41 -4.27
CA LEU A 202 -13.98 2.67 -4.72
C LEU A 202 -12.89 3.64 -5.18
N ASN A 203 -11.84 3.81 -4.37
CA ASN A 203 -10.79 4.80 -4.58
C ASN A 203 -9.76 4.38 -5.65
N TYR A 204 -9.83 3.15 -6.16
CA TYR A 204 -9.04 2.71 -7.31
C TYR A 204 -9.45 3.43 -8.61
N PHE A 205 -10.70 3.85 -8.75
CA PHE A 205 -11.26 4.43 -9.96
C PHE A 205 -11.37 5.95 -9.89
N SER A 206 -11.24 6.59 -11.04
CA SER A 206 -11.58 8.00 -11.21
C SER A 206 -13.06 8.17 -11.50
N TYR A 207 -13.63 9.27 -11.02
CA TYR A 207 -15.02 9.69 -11.18
C TYR A 207 -15.08 11.11 -11.73
N ASP A 208 -16.23 11.49 -12.32
CA ASP A 208 -16.44 12.83 -12.85
C ASP A 208 -16.94 13.77 -11.73
N TYR A 209 -16.08 14.01 -10.74
CA TYR A 209 -16.40 14.91 -9.63
C TYR A 209 -16.13 16.37 -9.97
N LYS A 210 -16.80 17.25 -9.24
CA LYS A 210 -16.55 18.69 -9.32
C LYS A 210 -15.14 19.00 -8.87
N THR A 211 -14.41 19.75 -9.69
CA THR A 211 -13.10 20.31 -9.30
C THR A 211 -13.26 21.46 -8.31
N PRO A 212 -12.24 21.75 -7.49
CA PRO A 212 -12.27 22.93 -6.60
C PRO A 212 -12.50 24.23 -7.39
N THR A 213 -13.34 25.13 -6.87
CA THR A 213 -13.67 26.42 -7.52
C THR A 213 -13.16 27.62 -6.77
N ASP A 214 -12.78 27.45 -5.49
CA ASP A 214 -12.35 28.49 -4.57
C ASP A 214 -10.96 28.13 -4.00
N ASP A 215 -10.53 28.83 -2.96
CA ASP A 215 -9.27 28.53 -2.24
C ASP A 215 -9.30 27.21 -1.42
N ALA A 216 -10.37 26.41 -1.55
CA ALA A 216 -10.46 25.10 -0.91
C ALA A 216 -9.69 24.06 -1.73
N PRO A 217 -8.97 23.11 -1.10
CA PRO A 217 -8.21 22.10 -1.82
C PRO A 217 -9.10 21.02 -2.46
N PHE A 218 -10.41 21.02 -2.16
CA PHE A 218 -11.36 20.01 -2.61
C PHE A 218 -12.58 20.59 -3.29
N GLY A 219 -12.97 20.02 -4.44
CA GLY A 219 -14.34 20.07 -4.92
C GLY A 219 -15.16 18.94 -4.31
N VAL A 220 -16.40 19.23 -3.89
CA VAL A 220 -17.31 18.26 -3.26
C VAL A 220 -18.46 17.94 -4.18
N THR A 221 -18.69 16.64 -4.39
CA THR A 221 -19.83 16.10 -5.15
C THR A 221 -20.65 15.22 -4.22
N THR A 222 -21.98 15.43 -4.20
CA THR A 222 -22.90 14.53 -3.51
C THR A 222 -24.00 14.09 -4.46
N GLU A 223 -24.25 12.77 -4.52
CA GLU A 223 -25.26 12.15 -5.36
C GLU A 223 -26.11 11.19 -4.53
N LEU A 224 -27.42 11.23 -4.69
CA LEU A 224 -28.37 10.41 -3.93
C LEU A 224 -29.37 9.75 -4.87
N ALA A 225 -29.52 8.42 -4.80
CA ALA A 225 -30.48 7.66 -5.60
C ALA A 225 -30.94 6.40 -4.85
N ASP A 226 -31.81 5.62 -5.46
CA ASP A 226 -32.27 4.34 -4.91
C ASP A 226 -31.15 3.32 -4.84
N CYS A 227 -31.13 2.52 -3.77
CA CYS A 227 -30.15 1.45 -3.61
C CYS A 227 -30.54 0.24 -4.51
N PRO A 228 -29.67 -0.23 -5.42
CA PRO A 228 -30.05 -1.30 -6.35
C PRO A 228 -30.18 -2.67 -5.67
N TRP A 229 -29.50 -2.92 -4.56
CA TRP A 229 -29.55 -4.21 -3.85
C TRP A 229 -30.48 -4.23 -2.64
N ASN A 230 -31.00 -3.05 -2.23
CA ASN A 230 -31.89 -2.94 -1.08
C ASN A 230 -32.97 -1.89 -1.38
N PRO A 231 -34.19 -2.29 -1.80
CA PRO A 231 -35.23 -1.35 -2.20
C PRO A 231 -35.77 -0.47 -1.06
N ASP A 232 -35.47 -0.80 0.19
CA ASP A 232 -35.89 -0.04 1.37
C ASP A 232 -34.91 1.09 1.72
N SER A 233 -33.82 1.23 0.97
CA SER A 233 -32.76 2.21 1.24
C SER A 233 -32.39 3.05 0.03
N LYS A 234 -31.63 4.13 0.28
CA LYS A 234 -31.02 5.00 -0.71
C LYS A 234 -29.50 4.91 -0.60
N LEU A 235 -28.79 5.15 -1.69
CA LEU A 235 -27.34 5.33 -1.70
C LEU A 235 -27.00 6.82 -1.78
N LEU A 236 -26.16 7.28 -0.88
CA LEU A 236 -25.54 8.59 -0.90
C LEU A 236 -24.04 8.42 -1.20
N LEU A 237 -23.59 8.95 -2.33
CA LEU A 237 -22.18 9.11 -2.65
C LEU A 237 -21.71 10.49 -2.19
N ILE A 238 -20.55 10.49 -1.53
CA ILE A 238 -19.77 11.69 -1.20
C ILE A 238 -18.44 11.53 -1.93
N GLY A 239 -18.19 12.40 -2.91
CA GLY A 239 -16.97 12.45 -3.69
C GLY A 239 -16.20 13.73 -3.40
N LEU A 240 -14.92 13.61 -3.06
CA LEU A 240 -13.96 14.71 -2.96
C LEU A 240 -13.02 14.64 -4.15
N GLN A 241 -12.79 15.76 -4.83
CA GLN A 241 -11.79 15.90 -5.88
C GLN A 241 -10.74 16.91 -5.44
N ALA A 242 -9.51 16.47 -5.25
CA ALA A 242 -8.41 17.36 -4.94
C ALA A 242 -8.00 18.21 -6.17
N GLU A 243 -7.45 19.38 -5.90
CA GLU A 243 -6.87 20.22 -6.95
C GLU A 243 -5.74 19.49 -7.69
N GLU A 244 -5.65 19.73 -8.99
CA GLU A 244 -4.56 19.22 -9.81
C GLU A 244 -3.31 20.08 -9.67
N ILE A 245 -2.14 19.45 -9.69
CA ILE A 245 -0.86 20.16 -9.72
C ILE A 245 -0.42 20.41 -11.17
N ASN A 246 0.08 21.61 -11.44
CA ASN A 246 0.77 21.88 -12.71
C ASN A 246 2.19 21.28 -12.66
N PHE A 247 2.41 20.21 -13.39
CA PHE A 247 3.70 19.49 -13.42
C PHE A 247 4.88 20.34 -13.92
N GLU A 248 4.64 21.42 -14.69
CA GLU A 248 5.70 22.35 -15.11
C GLU A 248 6.25 23.18 -13.95
N ASN A 249 5.42 23.42 -12.92
CA ASN A 249 5.74 24.27 -11.77
C ASN A 249 5.71 23.50 -10.43
N ARG A 250 5.75 22.16 -10.48
CA ARG A 250 5.72 21.34 -9.26
C ARG A 250 6.92 21.57 -8.35
N PRO A 251 6.79 21.42 -7.04
CA PRO A 251 7.92 21.42 -6.13
C PRO A 251 8.98 20.38 -6.54
N ALA A 252 10.25 20.73 -6.36
CA ALA A 252 11.33 19.78 -6.58
C ALA A 252 11.25 18.61 -5.61
N SER A 253 11.61 17.42 -6.07
CA SER A 253 11.51 16.20 -5.27
C SER A 253 12.89 15.65 -4.89
N ASN A 254 12.99 15.15 -3.65
CA ASN A 254 14.09 14.34 -3.17
C ASN A 254 13.56 12.93 -2.95
N PHE A 255 13.76 12.05 -3.91
CA PHE A 255 13.33 10.67 -3.86
C PHE A 255 14.45 9.74 -3.41
N VAL A 256 14.17 8.92 -2.42
CA VAL A 256 15.02 7.80 -2.02
C VAL A 256 14.28 6.50 -2.34
N PHE A 257 14.73 5.79 -3.35
CA PHE A 257 14.21 4.46 -3.68
C PHE A 257 14.86 3.45 -2.73
N LEU A 258 14.06 2.84 -1.85
CA LEU A 258 14.48 1.79 -0.93
C LEU A 258 13.99 0.45 -1.48
N LEU A 259 14.91 -0.29 -2.11
CA LEU A 259 14.57 -1.43 -2.95
C LEU A 259 14.98 -2.75 -2.30
N ASP A 260 14.03 -3.65 -2.17
CA ASP A 260 14.27 -5.04 -1.79
C ASP A 260 14.97 -5.78 -2.93
N VAL A 261 16.15 -6.31 -2.64
CA VAL A 261 16.91 -7.17 -3.55
C VAL A 261 17.21 -8.53 -2.92
N SER A 262 16.41 -8.95 -1.95
CA SER A 262 16.51 -10.27 -1.32
C SER A 262 16.27 -11.41 -2.32
N GLY A 263 16.69 -12.62 -1.99
CA GLY A 263 16.57 -13.77 -2.87
C GLY A 263 15.12 -14.11 -3.26
N SER A 264 14.13 -13.76 -2.43
CA SER A 264 12.70 -13.91 -2.73
C SER A 264 12.22 -13.03 -3.88
N MET A 265 12.94 -11.93 -4.18
CA MET A 265 12.64 -11.02 -5.28
C MET A 265 13.01 -11.56 -6.67
N ASN A 266 13.59 -12.73 -6.78
CA ASN A 266 14.02 -13.34 -8.06
C ASN A 266 12.85 -13.99 -8.84
N GLN A 267 11.75 -13.28 -9.04
CA GLN A 267 10.61 -13.70 -9.84
C GLN A 267 10.21 -12.61 -10.84
N PRO A 268 9.63 -12.96 -12.02
CA PRO A 268 9.28 -11.98 -13.05
C PRO A 268 8.34 -10.86 -12.60
N ASN A 269 7.46 -11.14 -11.64
CA ASN A 269 6.49 -10.21 -11.05
C ASN A 269 7.03 -9.47 -9.80
N LYS A 270 8.33 -9.59 -9.48
CA LYS A 270 9.02 -8.93 -8.37
C LYS A 270 10.12 -8.00 -8.89
N LEU A 271 11.40 -8.31 -8.69
CA LEU A 271 12.51 -7.44 -9.08
C LEU A 271 12.47 -7.00 -10.57
N PRO A 272 12.23 -7.87 -11.54
CA PRO A 272 12.15 -7.43 -12.94
C PRO A 272 10.99 -6.47 -13.24
N LEU A 273 9.85 -6.61 -12.56
CA LEU A 273 8.73 -5.68 -12.64
C LEU A 273 9.07 -4.37 -11.95
N MET A 274 9.66 -4.42 -10.76
CA MET A 274 10.12 -3.27 -9.98
C MET A 274 11.13 -2.43 -10.77
N GLN A 275 12.13 -3.05 -11.41
CA GLN A 275 13.10 -2.35 -12.25
C GLN A 275 12.43 -1.55 -13.36
N LYS A 276 11.44 -2.13 -14.06
CA LYS A 276 10.68 -1.43 -15.10
C LYS A 276 9.83 -0.29 -14.53
N ALA A 277 9.19 -0.51 -13.38
CA ALA A 277 8.36 0.49 -12.71
C ALA A 277 9.18 1.74 -12.34
N PHE A 278 10.33 1.56 -11.71
CA PHE A 278 11.19 2.67 -11.31
C PHE A 278 11.91 3.33 -12.49
N ALA A 279 12.20 2.60 -13.58
CA ALA A 279 12.70 3.19 -14.82
C ALA A 279 11.66 4.15 -15.44
N MET A 280 10.38 3.78 -15.47
CA MET A 280 9.31 4.67 -15.95
C MET A 280 9.15 5.92 -15.05
N LEU A 281 9.23 5.77 -13.73
CA LEU A 281 9.22 6.93 -12.83
C LEU A 281 10.40 7.87 -13.12
N ALA A 282 11.60 7.32 -13.33
CA ALA A 282 12.80 8.11 -13.61
C ALA A 282 12.67 8.97 -14.89
N GLU A 283 11.91 8.54 -15.90
CA GLU A 283 11.65 9.30 -17.13
C GLU A 283 10.85 10.59 -16.89
N SER A 284 10.09 10.67 -15.80
CA SER A 284 9.26 11.82 -15.44
C SER A 284 9.99 12.86 -14.59
N LEU A 285 11.23 12.59 -14.18
CA LEU A 285 12.01 13.44 -13.29
C LEU A 285 12.76 14.54 -14.05
N THR A 286 13.03 15.64 -13.35
CA THR A 286 13.67 16.84 -13.89
C THR A 286 15.04 17.10 -13.25
N GLU A 287 15.77 18.07 -13.75
CA GLU A 287 17.06 18.51 -13.20
C GLU A 287 16.99 19.06 -11.77
N ASN A 288 15.79 19.49 -11.34
CA ASN A 288 15.56 20.01 -10.00
C ASN A 288 15.39 18.89 -8.98
N ASP A 289 15.02 17.69 -9.43
CA ASP A 289 14.81 16.54 -8.56
C ASP A 289 16.14 15.88 -8.17
N ARG A 290 16.14 15.14 -7.07
CA ARG A 290 17.26 14.33 -6.58
C ARG A 290 16.80 12.90 -6.42
N VAL A 291 17.62 11.97 -6.87
CA VAL A 291 17.39 10.53 -6.75
C VAL A 291 18.52 9.86 -5.99
N SER A 292 18.17 9.08 -5.01
CA SER A 292 19.07 8.15 -4.36
C SER A 292 18.47 6.74 -4.40
N ILE A 293 19.32 5.72 -4.50
CA ILE A 293 18.91 4.32 -4.50
C ILE A 293 19.63 3.62 -3.35
N VAL A 294 18.84 3.09 -2.42
CA VAL A 294 19.28 2.25 -1.31
C VAL A 294 18.71 0.86 -1.54
N THR A 295 19.55 -0.15 -1.50
CA THR A 295 19.12 -1.54 -1.58
C THR A 295 19.26 -2.21 -0.23
N TYR A 296 18.40 -3.19 0.04
CA TYR A 296 18.55 -4.04 1.21
C TYR A 296 18.28 -5.52 0.87
N ALA A 297 19.07 -6.37 1.52
CA ALA A 297 18.97 -7.81 1.55
C ALA A 297 19.57 -8.30 2.88
N GLY A 298 20.65 -9.09 2.90
CA GLY A 298 21.40 -9.43 4.10
C GLY A 298 22.12 -8.24 4.77
N SER A 299 22.31 -7.15 4.05
CA SER A 299 22.82 -5.85 4.49
C SER A 299 22.23 -4.75 3.61
N ASP A 300 22.33 -3.50 4.03
CA ASP A 300 22.01 -2.34 3.21
C ASP A 300 23.21 -1.87 2.38
N SER A 301 22.91 -1.28 1.23
CA SER A 301 23.90 -0.67 0.33
C SER A 301 23.35 0.57 -0.32
N VAL A 302 24.18 1.59 -0.48
CA VAL A 302 23.84 2.79 -1.25
C VAL A 302 24.38 2.61 -2.65
N LEU A 303 23.48 2.40 -3.62
CA LEU A 303 23.83 2.20 -5.02
C LEU A 303 23.99 3.53 -5.75
N LEU A 304 23.12 4.51 -5.42
CA LEU A 304 23.12 5.84 -6.02
C LEU A 304 22.79 6.88 -4.95
N GLU A 305 23.46 8.03 -4.96
CA GLU A 305 23.28 9.04 -3.93
C GLU A 305 23.17 10.45 -4.49
N GLY A 306 21.98 11.09 -4.36
CA GLY A 306 21.73 12.51 -4.66
C GLY A 306 21.95 12.92 -6.11
N VAL A 307 21.75 12.02 -7.06
CA VAL A 307 21.89 12.28 -8.50
C VAL A 307 20.73 13.12 -8.99
N ALA A 308 20.99 14.06 -9.93
CA ALA A 308 19.93 14.88 -10.52
C ALA A 308 18.94 14.00 -11.33
N GLY A 309 17.64 14.32 -11.24
CA GLY A 309 16.59 13.50 -11.88
C GLY A 309 16.72 13.39 -13.40
N ASN A 310 17.30 14.38 -14.07
CA ASN A 310 17.56 14.36 -15.52
C ASN A 310 18.76 13.49 -15.94
N GLU A 311 19.53 12.94 -15.00
CA GLU A 311 20.60 11.96 -15.25
C GLU A 311 20.02 10.54 -15.54
N LEU A 312 19.06 10.48 -16.45
CA LEU A 312 18.24 9.28 -16.71
C LEU A 312 19.08 8.02 -16.92
N LEU A 313 20.14 8.09 -17.75
CA LEU A 313 21.00 6.94 -18.04
C LEU A 313 21.74 6.43 -16.78
N THR A 314 22.14 7.33 -15.90
CA THR A 314 22.81 6.97 -14.65
C THR A 314 21.82 6.25 -13.73
N ILE A 315 20.60 6.78 -13.60
CA ILE A 315 19.54 6.22 -12.74
C ILE A 315 19.07 4.85 -13.27
N THR A 316 18.74 4.78 -14.57
CA THR A 316 18.24 3.53 -15.16
C THR A 316 19.29 2.43 -15.20
N SER A 317 20.58 2.76 -15.49
CA SER A 317 21.65 1.78 -15.42
C SER A 317 21.87 1.23 -13.99
N ALA A 318 21.71 2.07 -12.97
CA ALA A 318 21.76 1.62 -11.58
C ALA A 318 20.61 0.66 -11.26
N ILE A 319 19.38 1.00 -11.68
CA ILE A 319 18.20 0.14 -11.49
C ILE A 319 18.35 -1.20 -12.23
N GLU A 320 18.79 -1.18 -13.48
CA GLU A 320 19.00 -2.38 -14.30
C GLU A 320 20.11 -3.30 -13.75
N SER A 321 21.08 -2.74 -13.01
CA SER A 321 22.17 -3.51 -12.42
C SER A 321 21.76 -4.31 -11.17
N LEU A 322 20.54 -4.14 -10.66
CA LEU A 322 20.07 -4.83 -9.48
C LEU A 322 19.91 -6.34 -9.74
N GLU A 323 20.41 -7.14 -8.83
CA GLU A 323 20.30 -8.59 -8.85
C GLU A 323 19.73 -9.09 -7.52
N ALA A 324 18.77 -10.01 -7.57
CA ALA A 324 18.20 -10.59 -6.37
C ALA A 324 19.16 -11.59 -5.72
N ALA A 325 19.56 -11.33 -4.48
CA ALA A 325 20.46 -12.19 -3.70
C ALA A 325 20.35 -11.97 -2.19
N GLY A 326 20.72 -12.97 -1.40
CA GLY A 326 20.83 -12.85 0.07
C GLY A 326 19.52 -13.05 0.83
N SER A 327 19.56 -12.76 2.14
CA SER A 327 18.44 -12.82 3.08
C SER A 327 17.90 -11.43 3.35
N THR A 328 16.66 -11.31 3.85
CA THR A 328 16.02 -10.01 4.09
C THR A 328 16.41 -9.42 5.45
N ALA A 329 16.96 -8.19 5.46
CA ALA A 329 17.24 -7.39 6.66
C ALA A 329 16.82 -5.92 6.45
N GLY A 330 15.50 -5.66 6.52
CA GLY A 330 14.92 -4.39 6.10
C GLY A 330 15.24 -3.17 6.99
N SER A 331 15.45 -3.34 8.32
CA SER A 331 15.60 -2.22 9.25
C SER A 331 16.83 -1.35 9.01
N ALA A 332 17.95 -1.94 8.60
CA ALA A 332 19.17 -1.20 8.26
C ALA A 332 18.94 -0.32 7.03
N GLY A 333 18.26 -0.86 6.00
CA GLY A 333 17.90 -0.13 4.78
C GLY A 333 17.04 1.10 5.07
N ILE A 334 16.01 0.99 5.91
CA ILE A 334 15.13 2.10 6.28
C ILE A 334 15.93 3.22 6.97
N ASN A 335 16.78 2.90 7.95
CA ASN A 335 17.62 3.91 8.61
C ASN A 335 18.57 4.61 7.62
N THR A 336 19.16 3.86 6.69
CA THR A 336 20.04 4.42 5.66
C THR A 336 19.26 5.29 4.69
N ALA A 337 18.06 4.89 4.28
CA ALA A 337 17.19 5.69 3.41
C ALA A 337 16.83 7.04 4.07
N TYR A 338 16.41 7.04 5.33
CA TYR A 338 16.10 8.28 6.05
C TYR A 338 17.33 9.19 6.21
N ARG A 339 18.50 8.62 6.52
CA ARG A 339 19.76 9.39 6.62
C ARG A 339 20.11 10.08 5.28
N ILE A 340 19.85 9.41 4.16
CA ILE A 340 20.09 9.97 2.82
C ILE A 340 19.02 11.01 2.49
N ALA A 341 17.76 10.74 2.80
CA ALA A 341 16.66 11.70 2.61
C ALA A 341 16.92 13.01 3.37
N GLU A 342 17.41 12.94 4.61
CA GLU A 342 17.83 14.11 5.41
C GLU A 342 19.02 14.84 4.79
N LYS A 343 19.99 14.12 4.25
CA LYS A 343 21.19 14.72 3.63
C LYS A 343 20.86 15.57 2.41
N TYR A 344 19.89 15.15 1.63
CA TYR A 344 19.46 15.81 0.40
C TYR A 344 18.10 16.50 0.53
N PHE A 345 17.67 16.78 1.76
CA PHE A 345 16.40 17.42 2.05
C PHE A 345 16.24 18.73 1.29
N ILE A 346 15.11 18.88 0.61
CA ILE A 346 14.75 20.09 -0.15
C ILE A 346 13.69 20.85 0.64
N PRO A 347 13.98 22.01 1.26
CA PRO A 347 12.99 22.81 1.95
C PRO A 347 11.87 23.27 1.00
N GLY A 348 10.61 23.08 1.37
CA GLY A 348 9.45 23.36 0.51
C GLY A 348 9.32 22.43 -0.69
N GLY A 349 10.11 21.38 -0.75
CA GLY A 349 10.06 20.33 -1.78
C GLY A 349 9.39 19.05 -1.26
N ASN A 350 9.17 18.10 -2.15
CA ASN A 350 8.65 16.78 -1.81
C ASN A 350 9.81 15.85 -1.42
N ASN A 351 9.95 15.55 -0.13
CA ASN A 351 10.98 14.64 0.39
C ASN A 351 10.33 13.29 0.71
N ARG A 352 10.64 12.27 -0.07
CA ARG A 352 9.92 10.99 0.03
C ARG A 352 10.82 9.78 -0.15
N ILE A 353 10.63 8.79 0.71
CA ILE A 353 11.15 7.44 0.53
C ILE A 353 10.07 6.62 -0.15
N ILE A 354 10.45 5.88 -1.19
CA ILE A 354 9.57 4.92 -1.87
C ILE A 354 10.15 3.52 -1.60
N LEU A 355 9.51 2.81 -0.68
CA LEU A 355 9.87 1.43 -0.32
C LEU A 355 9.22 0.47 -1.31
N ALA A 356 10.00 -0.40 -1.94
CA ALA A 356 9.52 -1.47 -2.81
C ALA A 356 9.95 -2.83 -2.25
N THR A 357 8.99 -3.71 -1.98
CA THR A 357 9.20 -4.99 -1.29
C THR A 357 8.19 -6.05 -1.74
N ASP A 358 8.49 -7.32 -1.51
CA ASP A 358 7.55 -8.42 -1.70
C ASP A 358 6.77 -8.79 -0.41
N GLY A 359 6.89 -7.96 0.63
CA GLY A 359 6.17 -8.12 1.90
C GLY A 359 7.00 -8.72 3.04
N ASP A 360 8.10 -9.39 2.75
CA ASP A 360 8.97 -9.98 3.80
C ASP A 360 9.93 -8.94 4.39
N LEU A 361 9.36 -7.94 5.06
CA LEU A 361 10.12 -6.94 5.79
C LEU A 361 10.57 -7.52 7.13
N ASN A 362 11.57 -8.42 7.10
CA ASN A 362 12.21 -8.91 8.31
C ASN A 362 13.05 -7.81 8.93
N VAL A 363 12.49 -7.15 9.94
CA VAL A 363 13.08 -5.96 10.60
C VAL A 363 14.24 -6.30 11.55
N GLY A 364 14.75 -7.51 11.51
CA GLY A 364 15.93 -7.92 12.33
C GLY A 364 15.68 -7.75 13.83
N VAL A 365 16.60 -7.06 14.51
CA VAL A 365 16.57 -6.83 15.98
C VAL A 365 15.55 -5.75 16.39
N THR A 366 15.01 -4.99 15.43
CA THR A 366 14.08 -3.88 15.70
C THR A 366 12.66 -4.41 15.74
N SER A 367 11.92 -4.18 16.83
CA SER A 367 10.49 -4.52 16.90
C SER A 367 9.67 -3.66 15.91
N GLU A 368 8.53 -4.19 15.45
CA GLU A 368 7.58 -3.46 14.61
C GLU A 368 7.20 -2.08 15.21
N ALA A 369 6.94 -2.04 16.53
CA ALA A 369 6.69 -0.80 17.25
C ALA A 369 7.85 0.22 17.15
N ALA A 370 9.11 -0.23 17.25
CA ALA A 370 10.26 0.66 17.14
C ALA A 370 10.45 1.20 15.70
N LEU A 371 10.05 0.41 14.69
CA LEU A 371 10.04 0.86 13.29
C LEU A 371 8.95 1.89 13.06
N THR A 372 7.74 1.64 13.55
CA THR A 372 6.62 2.60 13.51
C THR A 372 7.00 3.91 14.19
N ASP A 373 7.57 3.86 15.41
CA ASP A 373 8.05 5.05 16.13
C ASP A 373 9.11 5.83 15.34
N LEU A 374 10.00 5.15 14.63
CA LEU A 374 11.01 5.78 13.77
C LEU A 374 10.34 6.52 12.63
N ILE A 375 9.45 5.86 11.89
CA ILE A 375 8.76 6.41 10.73
C ILE A 375 7.92 7.62 11.15
N THR A 376 7.14 7.51 12.23
CA THR A 376 6.34 8.60 12.79
C THR A 376 7.19 9.84 13.12
N LYS A 377 8.34 9.67 13.75
CA LYS A 377 9.27 10.79 14.03
C LYS A 377 9.86 11.41 12.77
N LYS A 378 10.09 10.62 11.73
CA LYS A 378 10.68 11.11 10.49
C LYS A 378 9.66 11.86 9.62
N ARG A 379 8.40 11.44 9.60
CA ARG A 379 7.36 12.21 8.92
C ARG A 379 7.17 13.60 9.53
N GLU A 380 7.31 13.75 10.87
CA GLU A 380 7.29 15.06 11.55
C GLU A 380 8.40 16.00 11.03
N SER A 381 9.48 15.46 10.47
CA SER A 381 10.56 16.23 9.82
C SER A 381 10.29 16.54 8.35
N GLY A 382 9.12 16.18 7.80
CA GLY A 382 8.74 16.41 6.40
C GLY A 382 9.32 15.39 5.42
N ILE A 383 9.70 14.18 5.89
CA ILE A 383 10.14 13.07 5.04
C ILE A 383 9.09 11.97 5.09
N TYR A 384 8.39 11.77 3.99
CA TYR A 384 7.28 10.82 3.86
C TYR A 384 7.75 9.45 3.37
N LEU A 385 6.93 8.41 3.62
CA LEU A 385 7.23 7.03 3.22
C LEU A 385 6.03 6.43 2.48
N SER A 386 6.16 6.18 1.18
CA SER A 386 5.21 5.37 0.42
C SER A 386 5.70 3.94 0.25
N VAL A 387 4.78 2.99 0.17
CA VAL A 387 5.08 1.55 0.07
C VAL A 387 4.50 0.98 -1.22
N LEU A 388 5.32 0.25 -1.97
CA LEU A 388 4.93 -0.48 -3.17
C LEU A 388 5.16 -1.98 -2.94
N GLY A 389 4.07 -2.74 -2.89
CA GLY A 389 4.09 -4.20 -2.79
C GLY A 389 4.27 -4.87 -4.15
N PHE A 390 5.06 -5.92 -4.24
CA PHE A 390 5.31 -6.70 -5.45
C PHE A 390 5.19 -8.20 -5.19
N GLY A 391 4.83 -8.97 -6.24
CA GLY A 391 4.90 -10.42 -6.22
C GLY A 391 3.78 -11.11 -5.45
N THR A 392 3.96 -12.40 -5.15
CA THR A 392 2.92 -13.26 -4.55
C THR A 392 3.51 -14.18 -3.50
N GLY A 393 2.65 -14.73 -2.63
CA GLY A 393 2.98 -15.83 -1.71
C GLY A 393 3.51 -15.43 -0.35
N ASN A 394 4.01 -14.21 -0.18
CA ASN A 394 4.56 -13.69 1.09
C ASN A 394 4.13 -12.26 1.42
N ILE A 395 3.10 -11.75 0.77
CA ILE A 395 2.56 -10.40 1.01
C ILE A 395 2.10 -10.28 2.47
N LYS A 396 2.56 -9.24 3.15
CA LYS A 396 2.13 -8.82 4.48
C LYS A 396 1.38 -7.50 4.35
N ASP A 397 0.18 -7.59 3.79
CA ASP A 397 -0.65 -6.46 3.41
C ASP A 397 -0.84 -5.47 4.57
N ASN A 398 -1.26 -5.99 5.73
CA ASN A 398 -1.45 -5.22 6.96
C ASN A 398 -0.21 -4.46 7.45
N LYS A 399 0.99 -5.01 7.22
CA LYS A 399 2.25 -4.35 7.61
C LYS A 399 2.63 -3.24 6.66
N MET A 400 2.45 -3.48 5.36
CA MET A 400 2.77 -2.50 4.32
C MET A 400 1.84 -1.29 4.40
N GLU A 401 0.54 -1.53 4.63
CA GLU A 401 -0.45 -0.50 4.91
C GLU A 401 -0.05 0.33 6.14
N ALA A 402 0.21 -0.33 7.29
CA ALA A 402 0.62 0.35 8.52
C ALA A 402 1.91 1.18 8.37
N LEU A 403 2.88 0.75 7.55
CA LEU A 403 4.10 1.52 7.30
C LEU A 403 3.82 2.78 6.47
N ALA A 404 2.98 2.68 5.45
CA ALA A 404 2.57 3.82 4.63
C ALA A 404 1.79 4.84 5.45
N ASP A 405 0.78 4.41 6.20
CA ASP A 405 -0.04 5.25 7.08
C ASP A 405 0.81 6.04 8.08
N ASN A 406 1.69 5.34 8.82
CA ASN A 406 2.59 6.00 9.77
C ASN A 406 3.62 6.92 9.10
N GLY A 407 3.84 6.78 7.80
CA GLY A 407 4.78 7.54 6.99
C GLY A 407 4.18 8.70 6.22
N ASN A 408 2.89 9.02 6.38
CA ASN A 408 2.15 9.98 5.55
C ASN A 408 2.36 9.72 4.04
N GLY A 409 2.25 8.46 3.64
CA GLY A 409 2.37 8.01 2.26
C GLY A 409 1.26 7.04 1.91
N ASN A 410 1.27 6.56 0.68
CA ASN A 410 0.24 5.67 0.15
C ASN A 410 0.78 4.25 0.02
N TYR A 411 -0.08 3.27 0.20
CA TYR A 411 0.20 1.87 -0.08
C TYR A 411 -0.45 1.45 -1.40
N SER A 412 0.36 0.95 -2.33
CA SER A 412 -0.11 0.39 -3.59
C SER A 412 0.52 -0.98 -3.84
N TYR A 413 -0.25 -1.92 -4.38
CA TYR A 413 0.25 -3.23 -4.78
C TYR A 413 0.37 -3.30 -6.31
N ILE A 414 1.60 -3.51 -6.78
CA ILE A 414 1.95 -3.50 -8.22
C ILE A 414 1.91 -4.93 -8.76
N ASP A 415 0.76 -5.33 -9.29
CA ASP A 415 0.55 -6.65 -9.89
C ASP A 415 1.04 -6.74 -11.35
N SER A 416 1.19 -5.59 -12.00
CA SER A 416 1.50 -5.51 -13.42
C SER A 416 2.21 -4.22 -13.80
N ILE A 417 2.80 -4.19 -15.00
CA ILE A 417 3.39 -2.96 -15.56
C ILE A 417 2.32 -1.88 -15.85
N PHE A 418 1.07 -2.29 -16.06
CA PHE A 418 -0.05 -1.39 -16.26
C PHE A 418 -0.37 -0.64 -14.96
N GLU A 419 -0.35 -1.36 -13.83
CA GLU A 419 -0.50 -0.76 -12.51
C GLU A 419 0.68 0.14 -12.15
N ALA A 420 1.90 -0.32 -12.40
CA ALA A 420 3.08 0.52 -12.19
C ALA A 420 2.99 1.85 -12.95
N LYS A 421 2.49 1.84 -14.19
CA LYS A 421 2.26 3.06 -14.97
C LYS A 421 1.16 3.94 -14.37
N LYS A 422 0.06 3.33 -13.89
CA LYS A 422 -1.01 4.07 -13.20
C LYS A 422 -0.45 4.84 -12.01
N VAL A 423 0.16 4.12 -11.06
CA VAL A 423 0.62 4.66 -9.77
C VAL A 423 1.78 5.65 -9.91
N LEU A 424 2.79 5.32 -10.74
CA LEU A 424 4.05 6.07 -10.77
C LEU A 424 4.15 7.10 -11.90
N VAL A 425 3.24 7.07 -12.88
CA VAL A 425 3.26 7.98 -14.03
C VAL A 425 1.95 8.74 -14.15
N ASN A 426 0.81 8.05 -14.29
CA ASN A 426 -0.47 8.71 -14.55
C ASN A 426 -0.99 9.46 -13.31
N GLU A 427 -0.83 8.86 -12.13
CA GLU A 427 -1.27 9.38 -10.84
C GLU A 427 -0.11 9.89 -9.98
N MET A 428 1.03 10.20 -10.59
CA MET A 428 2.21 10.70 -9.89
C MET A 428 1.89 11.94 -9.04
N GLY A 429 0.98 12.81 -9.50
CA GLY A 429 0.47 13.94 -8.74
C GLY A 429 -0.15 13.48 -7.42
N GLY A 430 -1.10 12.58 -7.50
CA GLY A 430 -1.84 12.05 -6.36
C GLY A 430 -1.01 11.21 -5.41
N THR A 431 -0.15 10.37 -5.93
CA THR A 431 0.66 9.45 -5.11
C THR A 431 1.87 10.10 -4.46
N LEU A 432 2.41 11.18 -5.03
CA LEU A 432 3.68 11.75 -4.60
C LEU A 432 3.59 13.20 -4.08
N TYR A 433 2.52 13.95 -4.37
CA TYR A 433 2.39 15.37 -3.98
C TYR A 433 1.13 15.59 -3.12
N THR A 434 1.30 15.64 -1.82
CA THR A 434 0.21 15.87 -0.86
C THR A 434 -0.31 17.31 -0.96
N VAL A 435 -1.61 17.51 -1.10
CA VAL A 435 -2.30 18.83 -1.07
C VAL A 435 -3.05 19.06 0.24
N ALA A 436 -3.42 18.00 0.92
CA ALA A 436 -4.02 18.07 2.24
C ALA A 436 -3.59 16.87 3.09
N LYS A 437 -3.28 17.12 4.36
CA LYS A 437 -2.93 16.10 5.34
C LYS A 437 -3.94 16.08 6.49
N ASP A 438 -3.98 14.96 7.22
CA ASP A 438 -4.89 14.75 8.36
C ASP A 438 -6.36 15.01 7.98
N VAL A 439 -6.78 14.49 6.81
CA VAL A 439 -8.14 14.73 6.29
C VAL A 439 -9.14 13.83 7.00
N LYS A 440 -10.06 14.46 7.75
CA LYS A 440 -11.13 13.82 8.52
C LYS A 440 -12.47 14.24 7.96
N LEU A 441 -13.34 13.26 7.78
CA LEU A 441 -14.73 13.48 7.40
C LEU A 441 -15.64 13.15 8.57
N GLN A 442 -16.60 14.01 8.81
CA GLN A 442 -17.70 13.77 9.76
C GLN A 442 -19.02 14.07 9.08
N VAL A 443 -19.93 13.11 9.09
CA VAL A 443 -21.28 13.27 8.59
C VAL A 443 -22.23 13.32 9.79
N GLU A 444 -22.96 14.42 9.93
CA GLU A 444 -24.04 14.57 10.90
C GLU A 444 -25.37 14.36 10.20
N PHE A 445 -26.06 13.28 10.55
CA PHE A 445 -27.35 12.93 9.97
C PHE A 445 -28.50 13.60 10.70
N ASN A 446 -29.46 14.14 9.95
CA ASN A 446 -30.70 14.70 10.53
C ASN A 446 -31.67 13.57 10.90
N PRO A 447 -31.91 13.31 12.20
CA PRO A 447 -32.78 12.22 12.63
C PRO A 447 -34.25 12.42 12.24
N ALA A 448 -34.66 13.64 11.86
CA ALA A 448 -36.00 13.90 11.34
C ALA A 448 -36.19 13.41 9.90
N LYS A 449 -35.13 13.17 9.17
CA LYS A 449 -35.16 12.78 7.75
C LYS A 449 -34.54 11.41 7.51
N VAL A 450 -33.46 11.07 8.21
CA VAL A 450 -32.73 9.79 8.08
C VAL A 450 -32.92 9.00 9.36
N ALA A 451 -33.54 7.83 9.28
CA ALA A 451 -33.76 6.95 10.43
C ALA A 451 -32.50 6.13 10.78
N LYS A 452 -31.82 5.60 9.77
CA LYS A 452 -30.62 4.79 9.93
C LYS A 452 -29.66 5.04 8.78
N TYR A 453 -28.39 4.81 9.05
CA TYR A 453 -27.35 4.85 8.02
C TYR A 453 -26.34 3.73 8.23
N ARG A 454 -25.61 3.39 7.17
CA ARG A 454 -24.46 2.50 7.15
C ARG A 454 -23.40 3.08 6.22
N LEU A 455 -22.20 3.35 6.74
CA LEU A 455 -21.02 3.62 5.91
C LEU A 455 -20.54 2.29 5.32
N ILE A 456 -20.33 2.23 4.02
CA ILE A 456 -19.88 1.03 3.30
C ILE A 456 -18.37 1.12 3.12
N GLY A 457 -17.64 0.17 3.70
CA GLY A 457 -16.18 0.25 3.79
C GLY A 457 -15.70 1.15 4.93
N TYR A 458 -14.42 1.53 4.90
CA TYR A 458 -13.79 2.38 5.91
C TYR A 458 -13.76 1.77 7.33
N GLU A 459 -13.88 0.44 7.45
CA GLU A 459 -13.92 -0.23 8.74
C GLU A 459 -12.64 -0.02 9.57
N ASN A 460 -11.47 0.07 8.92
CA ASN A 460 -10.17 0.33 9.50
C ASN A 460 -9.83 1.84 9.60
N ARG A 461 -10.65 2.71 9.00
CA ARG A 461 -10.45 4.17 8.96
C ARG A 461 -11.39 4.96 9.88
N LYS A 462 -12.17 4.27 10.74
CA LYS A 462 -13.10 4.91 11.66
C LYS A 462 -12.39 5.67 12.77
N LEU A 463 -12.89 6.87 13.04
CA LEU A 463 -12.49 7.72 14.15
C LEU A 463 -13.62 7.83 15.18
N GLN A 464 -13.26 8.13 16.42
CA GLN A 464 -14.24 8.53 17.41
C GLN A 464 -14.72 9.96 17.13
N ASP A 465 -15.98 10.28 17.42
CA ASP A 465 -16.56 11.59 17.10
C ASP A 465 -15.78 12.78 17.70
N TYR A 466 -15.17 12.60 18.88
CA TYR A 466 -14.34 13.64 19.50
C TYR A 466 -12.99 13.83 18.81
N GLU A 467 -12.47 12.81 18.08
CA GLU A 467 -11.21 12.87 17.36
C GLU A 467 -11.29 13.75 16.11
N PHE A 468 -12.50 14.03 15.63
CA PHE A 468 -12.71 14.97 14.53
C PHE A 468 -12.12 16.37 14.82
N ASN A 469 -12.27 16.84 16.05
CA ASN A 469 -11.80 18.16 16.47
C ASN A 469 -10.40 18.16 17.08
N ASP A 470 -9.74 17.00 17.15
CA ASP A 470 -8.41 16.86 17.73
C ASP A 470 -7.34 16.91 16.63
N ASP A 471 -6.58 18.01 16.57
CA ASP A 471 -5.50 18.19 15.59
C ASP A 471 -4.27 17.30 15.86
N THR A 472 -4.24 16.57 16.98
CA THR A 472 -3.17 15.62 17.30
C THR A 472 -3.43 14.21 16.77
N VAL A 473 -4.67 13.92 16.38
CA VAL A 473 -5.07 12.64 15.79
C VAL A 473 -4.71 12.64 14.31
N ASP A 474 -3.88 11.69 13.96
CA ASP A 474 -3.45 11.42 12.60
C ASP A 474 -4.62 10.93 11.72
N ALA A 475 -4.63 11.32 10.45
CA ALA A 475 -5.64 10.91 9.47
C ALA A 475 -5.00 10.85 8.07
N GLY A 476 -5.77 10.45 7.06
CA GLY A 476 -5.24 10.22 5.73
C GLY A 476 -4.79 11.48 5.00
N GLU A 477 -3.85 11.31 4.07
CA GLU A 477 -3.39 12.34 3.15
C GLU A 477 -4.11 12.24 1.81
N ILE A 478 -4.37 13.39 1.19
CA ILE A 478 -4.88 13.45 -0.17
C ILE A 478 -3.86 14.17 -1.05
N GLY A 479 -3.45 13.48 -2.11
CA GLY A 479 -2.52 14.02 -3.10
C GLY A 479 -3.22 14.78 -4.23
N ALA A 480 -2.42 15.54 -4.98
CA ALA A 480 -2.91 16.38 -6.08
C ALA A 480 -3.63 15.57 -7.18
N GLY A 481 -4.85 15.97 -7.50
CA GLY A 481 -5.68 15.30 -8.50
C GLY A 481 -6.34 13.99 -8.02
N HIS A 482 -6.05 13.53 -6.80
CA HIS A 482 -6.73 12.35 -6.23
C HIS A 482 -8.20 12.64 -5.91
N SER A 483 -9.01 11.60 -5.98
CA SER A 483 -10.40 11.62 -5.51
C SER A 483 -10.58 10.67 -4.33
N VAL A 484 -11.45 11.04 -3.40
CA VAL A 484 -11.90 10.20 -2.28
C VAL A 484 -13.39 9.97 -2.42
N THR A 485 -13.80 8.72 -2.36
CA THR A 485 -15.19 8.30 -2.53
C THR A 485 -15.67 7.56 -1.29
N ALA A 486 -16.71 8.08 -0.64
CA ALA A 486 -17.42 7.39 0.42
C ALA A 486 -18.89 7.20 0.05
N VAL A 487 -19.43 6.03 0.35
CA VAL A 487 -20.83 5.71 0.05
C VAL A 487 -21.56 5.29 1.32
N TYR A 488 -22.70 5.92 1.56
CA TYR A 488 -23.61 5.55 2.65
C TYR A 488 -24.87 4.89 2.09
N GLU A 489 -25.34 3.89 2.80
CA GLU A 489 -26.67 3.34 2.63
C GLU A 489 -27.58 3.95 3.72
N LEU A 490 -28.68 4.61 3.28
CA LEU A 490 -29.57 5.38 4.14
C LEU A 490 -30.97 4.75 4.14
N ILE A 491 -31.58 4.64 5.33
CA ILE A 491 -32.99 4.35 5.49
C ILE A 491 -33.66 5.65 5.94
N LEU A 492 -34.52 6.21 5.09
CA LEU A 492 -35.22 7.45 5.39
C LEU A 492 -36.38 7.24 6.38
N THR A 493 -36.84 8.29 7.05
CA THR A 493 -37.89 8.21 8.08
C THR A 493 -39.28 7.87 7.53
N ASP A 494 -39.51 8.05 6.22
CA ASP A 494 -40.74 7.66 5.51
C ASP A 494 -40.74 6.21 5.02
N SER A 495 -39.63 5.48 5.19
CA SER A 495 -39.53 4.05 4.86
C SER A 495 -40.26 3.18 5.88
N ASP A 496 -40.89 2.11 5.42
CA ASP A 496 -41.51 1.08 6.27
C ASP A 496 -40.50 0.39 7.22
N LYS A 497 -39.19 0.49 6.90
CA LYS A 497 -38.09 -0.02 7.72
C LYS A 497 -37.55 0.99 8.74
N ALA A 498 -38.05 2.23 8.70
CA ALA A 498 -37.78 3.17 9.76
C ALA A 498 -38.39 2.65 11.08
N LEU A 499 -37.56 2.56 12.11
CA LEU A 499 -38.06 2.16 13.43
C LEU A 499 -38.82 3.34 14.04
N SER A 500 -39.91 3.03 14.75
CA SER A 500 -40.63 4.07 15.48
C SER A 500 -39.73 4.65 16.57
N ALA A 501 -39.88 5.95 16.86
CA ALA A 501 -39.15 6.63 17.95
C ALA A 501 -39.34 5.93 19.31
N SER A 502 -40.42 5.14 19.49
CA SER A 502 -40.68 4.37 20.72
C SER A 502 -39.76 3.16 20.93
N GLU A 503 -39.16 2.61 19.87
CA GLU A 503 -38.22 1.46 19.97
C GLU A 503 -36.85 1.86 20.53
N TYR A 504 -36.51 3.15 20.47
CA TYR A 504 -35.25 3.70 20.98
C TYR A 504 -35.44 4.76 22.08
N ALA A 505 -36.60 4.78 22.73
CA ALA A 505 -36.84 5.70 23.83
C ALA A 505 -35.83 5.46 24.96
N LEU A 506 -34.87 6.38 25.10
CA LEU A 506 -33.92 6.35 26.18
C LEU A 506 -34.61 6.79 27.49
N LYS A 507 -34.40 6.05 28.57
CA LYS A 507 -35.04 6.32 29.85
C LYS A 507 -34.65 7.66 30.45
N TYR A 508 -33.44 8.14 30.17
CA TYR A 508 -32.84 9.31 30.82
C TYR A 508 -32.55 10.46 29.87
N GLN A 509 -32.89 10.32 28.59
CA GLN A 509 -32.67 11.33 27.55
C GLN A 509 -33.90 11.44 26.66
N THR A 510 -34.21 12.68 26.28
CA THR A 510 -35.22 12.99 25.25
C THR A 510 -34.51 13.80 24.18
N ALA A 511 -34.47 13.30 22.96
CA ALA A 511 -33.96 14.06 21.82
C ALA A 511 -34.98 15.14 21.44
N THR A 512 -34.54 16.40 21.41
CA THR A 512 -35.28 17.48 20.78
C THR A 512 -34.68 17.70 19.40
N LEU A 513 -35.45 17.43 18.35
CA LEU A 513 -34.97 17.58 16.98
C LEU A 513 -35.01 19.06 16.58
N THR A 514 -33.96 19.51 15.89
CA THR A 514 -33.93 20.81 15.22
C THR A 514 -34.74 20.75 13.93
N ASP A 515 -35.54 21.78 13.68
CA ASP A 515 -36.28 21.91 12.42
C ASP A 515 -35.31 22.37 11.32
N SER A 516 -34.86 21.44 10.46
CA SER A 516 -34.01 21.68 9.29
C SER A 516 -34.51 20.87 8.11
N ASP A 517 -34.38 21.45 6.94
CA ASP A 517 -34.70 20.77 5.68
C ASP A 517 -33.55 19.84 5.20
N ASP A 518 -32.37 19.94 5.77
CA ASP A 518 -31.21 19.15 5.40
C ASP A 518 -31.40 17.67 5.75
N LEU A 519 -30.88 16.77 4.88
CA LEU A 519 -30.74 15.35 5.18
C LEU A 519 -29.59 15.11 6.16
N LEU A 520 -28.50 15.84 5.96
CA LEU A 520 -27.26 15.73 6.72
C LEU A 520 -26.36 16.92 6.42
N THR A 521 -25.33 17.09 7.25
CA THR A 521 -24.20 17.99 7.01
C THR A 521 -22.92 17.18 6.92
N LEU A 522 -22.16 17.36 5.83
CA LEU A 522 -20.80 16.88 5.68
C LEU A 522 -19.83 17.93 6.18
N SER A 523 -19.03 17.59 7.16
CA SER A 523 -17.91 18.40 7.67
C SER A 523 -16.58 17.75 7.28
N ILE A 524 -15.66 18.55 6.71
CA ILE A 524 -14.33 18.11 6.32
C ILE A 524 -13.31 18.95 7.08
N ARG A 525 -12.46 18.30 7.84
CA ARG A 525 -11.34 18.93 8.53
C ARG A 525 -10.04 18.45 7.92
N TYR A 526 -9.14 19.37 7.60
CA TYR A 526 -7.87 19.09 6.96
C TYR A 526 -6.80 20.09 7.36
N LYS A 527 -5.53 19.74 7.19
CA LYS A 527 -4.39 20.65 7.28
C LYS A 527 -3.79 20.87 5.90
N GLU A 528 -3.32 22.07 5.64
CA GLU A 528 -2.45 22.34 4.49
C GLU A 528 -1.11 21.59 4.68
N PRO A 529 -0.37 21.27 3.61
CA PRO A 529 0.86 20.45 3.70
C PRO A 529 1.87 20.97 4.73
N ASP A 530 2.03 22.30 4.83
CA ASP A 530 2.98 22.96 5.71
C ASP A 530 2.36 23.50 7.01
N ALA A 531 1.07 23.24 7.27
CA ALA A 531 0.37 23.76 8.45
C ALA A 531 0.20 22.69 9.55
N ASP A 532 0.20 23.15 10.80
CA ASP A 532 -0.08 22.32 11.99
C ASP A 532 -1.52 22.49 12.52
N THR A 533 -2.26 23.46 12.00
CA THR A 533 -3.64 23.77 12.42
C THR A 533 -4.61 23.44 11.30
N SER A 534 -5.66 22.71 11.63
CA SER A 534 -6.68 22.32 10.67
C SER A 534 -7.63 23.46 10.30
N LYS A 535 -8.19 23.36 9.10
CA LYS A 535 -9.32 24.14 8.57
C LYS A 535 -10.57 23.27 8.55
N LEU A 536 -11.74 23.91 8.58
CA LEU A 536 -13.04 23.24 8.51
C LEU A 536 -13.81 23.73 7.29
N LEU A 537 -14.38 22.78 6.53
CA LEU A 537 -15.34 23.02 5.47
C LEU A 537 -16.65 22.30 5.83
N GLU A 538 -17.80 22.92 5.54
CA GLU A 538 -19.12 22.34 5.83
C GLU A 538 -20.03 22.42 4.60
N TYR A 539 -20.70 21.31 4.29
CA TYR A 539 -21.56 21.15 3.13
C TYR A 539 -22.89 20.53 3.55
N PRO A 540 -24.00 21.29 3.60
CA PRO A 540 -25.32 20.72 3.83
C PRO A 540 -25.79 19.95 2.59
N VAL A 541 -26.39 18.80 2.80
CA VAL A 541 -26.99 17.96 1.74
C VAL A 541 -28.51 18.00 1.92
N LEU A 542 -29.18 18.53 0.87
CA LEU A 542 -30.63 18.69 0.85
C LEU A 542 -31.32 17.45 0.25
N PRO A 543 -32.60 17.21 0.55
CA PRO A 543 -33.41 16.18 -0.12
C PRO A 543 -33.45 16.31 -1.66
N THR A 544 -33.24 17.53 -2.18
CA THR A 544 -33.17 17.81 -3.62
C THR A 544 -31.94 17.20 -4.30
N ALA A 545 -30.98 16.67 -3.55
CA ALA A 545 -29.88 15.87 -4.09
C ALA A 545 -30.36 14.53 -4.66
N TYR A 546 -31.55 14.06 -4.26
CA TYR A 546 -32.13 12.81 -4.79
C TYR A 546 -32.46 12.90 -6.28
N GLN A 547 -32.05 11.89 -7.02
CA GLN A 547 -32.30 11.73 -8.44
C GLN A 547 -32.97 10.37 -8.70
N GLU A 548 -34.12 10.37 -9.39
CA GLU A 548 -34.84 9.15 -9.75
C GLU A 548 -34.00 8.26 -10.68
N THR A 549 -33.29 8.89 -11.63
CA THR A 549 -32.27 8.20 -12.45
C THR A 549 -30.92 8.32 -11.75
N MET A 550 -30.34 7.18 -11.41
CA MET A 550 -29.05 7.14 -10.73
C MET A 550 -27.94 7.77 -11.59
N PRO A 551 -27.21 8.77 -11.09
CA PRO A 551 -26.07 9.37 -11.80
C PRO A 551 -24.97 8.36 -12.11
N ASP A 552 -24.19 8.63 -13.15
CA ASP A 552 -23.16 7.69 -13.63
C ASP A 552 -22.06 7.40 -12.60
N ASN A 553 -21.62 8.42 -11.84
CA ASN A 553 -20.65 8.21 -10.75
C ASN A 553 -21.21 7.24 -9.70
N LEU A 554 -22.43 7.52 -9.19
CA LEU A 554 -23.05 6.68 -8.17
C LEU A 554 -23.36 5.29 -8.70
N LYS A 555 -23.81 5.17 -9.97
CA LYS A 555 -24.10 3.88 -10.63
C LYS A 555 -22.83 3.04 -10.75
N PHE A 556 -21.71 3.64 -11.15
CA PHE A 556 -20.44 2.94 -11.24
C PHE A 556 -19.91 2.55 -9.86
N ALA A 557 -20.00 3.45 -8.86
CA ALA A 557 -19.64 3.13 -7.47
C ALA A 557 -20.49 1.98 -6.91
N ALA A 558 -21.80 1.95 -7.22
CA ALA A 558 -22.68 0.83 -6.87
C ALA A 558 -22.23 -0.49 -7.50
N CYS A 559 -21.82 -0.50 -8.78
CA CYS A 559 -21.23 -1.69 -9.42
C CYS A 559 -19.98 -2.19 -8.69
N VAL A 560 -19.09 -1.28 -8.31
CA VAL A 560 -17.85 -1.62 -7.59
C VAL A 560 -18.16 -2.22 -6.21
N LEU A 561 -19.11 -1.61 -5.49
CA LEU A 561 -19.52 -2.09 -4.16
C LEU A 561 -20.24 -3.44 -4.23
N GLU A 562 -21.19 -3.62 -5.17
CA GLU A 562 -21.85 -4.92 -5.36
C GLU A 562 -20.82 -6.03 -5.64
N PHE A 563 -19.86 -5.75 -6.53
CA PHE A 563 -18.81 -6.70 -6.86
C PHE A 563 -17.96 -7.07 -5.64
N GLY A 564 -17.49 -6.09 -4.88
CA GLY A 564 -16.71 -6.34 -3.67
C GLY A 564 -17.51 -7.07 -2.59
N MET A 565 -18.78 -6.72 -2.39
CA MET A 565 -19.69 -7.41 -1.46
C MET A 565 -19.99 -8.85 -1.87
N LEU A 566 -20.09 -9.15 -3.17
CA LEU A 566 -20.26 -10.51 -3.68
C LEU A 566 -19.01 -11.37 -3.40
N LEU A 567 -17.83 -10.85 -3.71
CA LEU A 567 -16.55 -11.55 -3.46
C LEU A 567 -16.28 -11.77 -1.98
N ARG A 568 -16.66 -10.81 -1.12
CA ARG A 568 -16.50 -10.87 0.34
C ARG A 568 -17.58 -11.72 1.04
N GLU A 569 -18.60 -12.16 0.32
CA GLU A 569 -19.78 -12.84 0.85
C GLU A 569 -20.51 -12.01 1.93
N SER A 570 -20.58 -10.67 1.72
CA SER A 570 -21.16 -9.71 2.65
C SER A 570 -22.60 -10.05 3.06
N GLU A 571 -22.91 -9.85 4.35
CA GLU A 571 -24.28 -9.97 4.87
C GLU A 571 -25.23 -8.88 4.30
N TYR A 572 -24.66 -7.78 3.78
CA TYR A 572 -25.39 -6.62 3.26
C TYR A 572 -25.49 -6.59 1.74
N LYS A 573 -25.05 -7.64 1.04
CA LYS A 573 -25.14 -7.70 -0.44
C LYS A 573 -26.58 -7.71 -0.98
N GLY A 574 -27.58 -7.98 -0.14
CA GLY A 574 -28.99 -7.96 -0.53
C GLY A 574 -29.28 -8.82 -1.76
N THR A 575 -29.85 -8.18 -2.81
CA THR A 575 -30.18 -8.81 -4.09
C THR A 575 -29.05 -8.77 -5.11
N SER A 576 -27.85 -8.30 -4.75
CA SER A 576 -26.69 -8.21 -5.65
C SER A 576 -26.36 -9.52 -6.34
N SER A 577 -25.96 -9.43 -7.59
CA SER A 577 -25.46 -10.54 -8.40
C SER A 577 -24.44 -10.05 -9.43
N TYR A 578 -23.60 -10.93 -9.94
CA TYR A 578 -22.69 -10.56 -11.05
C TYR A 578 -23.46 -10.11 -12.30
N GLU A 579 -24.65 -10.65 -12.52
CA GLU A 579 -25.52 -10.26 -13.64
C GLU A 579 -26.06 -8.84 -13.47
N SER A 580 -26.48 -8.44 -12.25
CA SER A 580 -26.91 -7.06 -11.97
C SER A 580 -25.79 -6.06 -12.20
N VAL A 581 -24.58 -6.36 -11.71
CA VAL A 581 -23.38 -5.54 -11.92
C VAL A 581 -23.07 -5.37 -13.42
N LEU A 582 -23.05 -6.47 -14.19
CA LEU A 582 -22.77 -6.42 -15.64
C LEU A 582 -23.86 -5.65 -16.42
N THR A 583 -25.11 -5.73 -15.98
CA THR A 583 -26.21 -4.96 -16.56
C THR A 583 -26.02 -3.47 -16.35
N MET A 584 -25.75 -3.03 -15.11
CA MET A 584 -25.51 -1.63 -14.80
C MET A 584 -24.25 -1.08 -15.51
N LEU A 585 -23.15 -1.87 -15.59
CA LEU A 585 -21.95 -1.50 -16.34
C LEU A 585 -22.24 -1.35 -17.85
N SER A 586 -23.14 -2.15 -18.41
CA SER A 586 -23.55 -2.03 -19.80
C SER A 586 -24.40 -0.77 -20.06
N GLU A 587 -25.23 -0.37 -19.08
CA GLU A 587 -26.05 0.85 -19.16
C GLU A 587 -25.20 2.13 -19.09
N LEU A 588 -24.04 2.08 -18.45
CA LEU A 588 -23.10 3.19 -18.35
C LEU A 588 -22.39 3.54 -19.68
N GLY A 589 -22.44 2.64 -20.67
CA GLY A 589 -21.93 2.90 -22.03
C GLY A 589 -20.52 3.49 -22.07
N ASP A 590 -20.39 4.69 -22.65
CA ASP A 590 -19.11 5.38 -22.86
C ASP A 590 -18.37 5.71 -21.54
N TYR A 591 -19.11 5.94 -20.45
CA TYR A 591 -18.53 6.16 -19.13
C TYR A 591 -17.61 5.02 -18.67
N VAL A 592 -17.88 3.79 -19.12
CA VAL A 592 -17.04 2.60 -18.86
C VAL A 592 -16.07 2.36 -20.02
N THR A 593 -16.57 2.37 -21.28
CA THR A 593 -15.77 1.90 -22.43
C THR A 593 -14.64 2.84 -22.84
N GLU A 594 -14.73 4.14 -22.54
CA GLU A 594 -13.66 5.11 -22.80
C GLU A 594 -12.57 5.13 -21.70
N ASN A 595 -12.80 4.48 -20.57
CA ASN A 595 -11.83 4.36 -19.47
C ASN A 595 -11.27 2.94 -19.37
N ALA A 596 -10.00 2.75 -19.67
CA ALA A 596 -9.35 1.44 -19.70
C ALA A 596 -9.42 0.67 -18.37
N TYR A 597 -9.41 1.38 -17.23
CA TYR A 597 -9.50 0.75 -15.89
C TYR A 597 -10.94 0.29 -15.58
N LYS A 598 -11.94 1.09 -15.95
CA LYS A 598 -13.36 0.70 -15.81
C LYS A 598 -13.73 -0.45 -16.75
N GLU A 599 -13.18 -0.48 -17.96
CA GLU A 599 -13.35 -1.57 -18.89
C GLU A 599 -12.70 -2.86 -18.39
N GLU A 600 -11.46 -2.78 -17.84
CA GLU A 600 -10.81 -3.92 -17.18
C GLU A 600 -11.66 -4.45 -16.02
N PHE A 601 -12.25 -3.57 -15.21
CA PHE A 601 -13.16 -3.96 -14.13
C PHE A 601 -14.35 -4.78 -14.65
N ARG A 602 -14.97 -4.36 -15.75
CA ARG A 602 -16.04 -5.13 -16.40
C ARG A 602 -15.59 -6.55 -16.77
N GLU A 603 -14.38 -6.71 -17.28
CA GLU A 603 -13.84 -8.02 -17.62
C GLU A 603 -13.54 -8.86 -16.36
N LEU A 604 -13.09 -8.23 -15.25
CA LEU A 604 -12.90 -8.93 -13.96
C LEU A 604 -14.22 -9.44 -13.38
N VAL A 605 -15.32 -8.67 -13.49
CA VAL A 605 -16.65 -9.11 -13.08
C VAL A 605 -17.10 -10.34 -13.88
N LYS A 606 -16.87 -10.36 -15.19
CA LYS A 606 -17.14 -11.53 -16.06
C LYS A 606 -16.28 -12.73 -15.66
N LEU A 607 -15.00 -12.51 -15.34
CA LEU A 607 -14.10 -13.57 -14.91
C LEU A 607 -14.58 -14.19 -13.59
N ALA A 608 -14.93 -13.36 -12.60
CA ALA A 608 -15.45 -13.81 -11.32
C ALA A 608 -16.78 -14.57 -11.44
N GLN A 609 -17.68 -14.12 -12.32
CA GLN A 609 -18.95 -14.82 -12.62
C GLN A 609 -18.74 -16.25 -13.14
N ASN A 610 -17.65 -16.47 -13.90
CA ASN A 610 -17.37 -17.78 -14.49
C ASN A 610 -16.60 -18.72 -13.54
N THR A 611 -16.01 -18.20 -12.46
CA THR A 611 -15.18 -18.94 -11.51
C THR A 611 -15.92 -19.31 -10.23
N ASN A 612 -16.97 -18.62 -9.87
CA ASN A 612 -17.85 -18.86 -8.72
C ASN A 612 -19.20 -19.41 -9.16
#